data_fc6d25993eaf8342c04df78c8df3bfb7
#
_entry.id   fc6d25993eaf8342c04df78c8df3bfb7
#
_cell.length_a   1.000
_cell.length_b   1.000
_cell.length_c   1.000
_cell.angle_alpha   90.00
_cell.angle_beta   90.00
_cell.angle_gamma   90.00
#
_symmetry.space_group_name_H-M   'P 1'
#
loop_
_entity.id
_entity.type
_entity.pdbx_description
1 polymer ?
#
loop_
_entity_poly.entity_id
_entity_poly.type
_entity_poly.pdbx_seq_one_letter_code
_entity_poly.pdbx_strand_id
1 'polypeptide(L)'
;RHRRATVKLHQYNGRHNVDLNRRAHLLSEKKVPMSIPVLEAVSLACERDGRLLFEKLDLRLAAGDMVQISGPNGSGKTSLLRLLSGLMQPTAGDVWLDGKPPSQHRSELARHLLWIGHAAGIKDLLTPVENLIWLCALHHSVESGAVWQALGSVGLRGFEDVPCHTLSAGQKRRVALARLYLPGPGLWMLDEPFTALDKQGVAQLEAHLADHCENGGAVVLTTHHTLSRTPAG
;
A
#
# COMPACT_ATOMS: atom_id res chain seq x y z
N ARG A 1 -14.20 -3.97 14.50
CA ARG A 1 -14.87 -3.51 13.24
C ARG A 1 -13.78 -2.89 12.37
N HIS A 2 -13.46 -3.57 11.26
CA HIS A 2 -12.53 -3.08 10.26
C HIS A 2 -13.14 -1.86 9.57
N ARG A 3 -12.33 -0.83 9.31
CA ARG A 3 -12.81 0.41 8.69
C ARG A 3 -12.31 0.51 7.26
N ARG A 4 -13.20 0.83 6.35
CA ARG A 4 -12.84 1.38 5.05
C ARG A 4 -12.96 2.89 5.13
N ALA A 5 -11.90 3.60 4.77
CA ALA A 5 -11.92 5.02 4.55
C ALA A 5 -11.54 5.32 3.10
N THR A 6 -12.17 6.32 2.51
CA THR A 6 -11.78 6.84 1.20
C THR A 6 -11.33 8.27 1.39
N VAL A 7 -10.09 8.55 1.02
CA VAL A 7 -9.56 9.89 0.94
C VAL A 7 -9.70 10.36 -0.50
N LYS A 8 -10.55 11.36 -0.74
CA LYS A 8 -10.73 11.96 -2.07
C LYS A 8 -9.84 13.18 -2.20
N LEU A 9 -8.90 13.15 -3.13
CA LEU A 9 -8.11 14.31 -3.52
C LEU A 9 -8.72 14.94 -4.77
N HIS A 10 -9.06 16.22 -4.72
CA HIS A 10 -9.64 16.95 -5.85
C HIS A 10 -8.59 17.86 -6.51
N GLN A 11 -8.63 17.99 -7.85
CA GLN A 11 -7.86 19.03 -8.53
C GLN A 11 -8.48 20.40 -8.24
N TYR A 12 -7.65 21.38 -7.96
CA TYR A 12 -8.07 22.63 -7.34
C TYR A 12 -7.76 23.88 -8.16
N ASN A 13 -8.75 24.76 -8.18
CA ASN A 13 -8.59 26.18 -8.53
C ASN A 13 -8.76 27.03 -7.27
N GLY A 14 -7.73 27.09 -6.44
CA GLY A 14 -7.56 28.11 -5.41
C GLY A 14 -8.04 27.87 -3.98
N ARG A 15 -8.74 26.77 -3.58
CA ARG A 15 -9.03 26.41 -2.17
C ARG A 15 -9.34 24.91 -2.03
N HIS A 16 -8.65 24.19 -1.16
CA HIS A 16 -8.80 22.74 -1.00
C HIS A 16 -9.85 22.38 0.05
N ASN A 17 -10.65 21.38 -0.28
CA ASN A 17 -11.49 20.70 0.69
C ASN A 17 -11.20 19.21 0.61
N VAL A 18 -10.77 18.61 1.71
CA VAL A 18 -10.62 17.17 1.85
C VAL A 18 -11.94 16.67 2.41
N ASP A 19 -12.73 15.98 1.59
CA ASP A 19 -13.96 15.34 2.07
C ASP A 19 -13.62 14.03 2.75
N LEU A 20 -13.49 14.10 4.06
CA LEU A 20 -13.39 12.93 4.94
C LEU A 20 -14.83 12.52 5.28
N ASN A 21 -15.34 11.51 4.58
CA ASN A 21 -16.63 10.93 4.96
C ASN A 21 -16.48 10.22 6.31
N ARG A 22 -16.52 11.03 7.39
CA ARG A 22 -16.53 10.57 8.77
C ARG A 22 -17.90 9.98 9.09
N ARG A 23 -18.00 8.65 9.13
CA ARG A 23 -18.86 8.01 10.14
C ARG A 23 -17.97 7.38 11.18
N ALA A 24 -17.61 8.19 12.16
CA ALA A 24 -17.08 7.70 13.43
C ALA A 24 -18.23 7.06 14.21
N HIS A 25 -18.12 5.77 14.49
CA HIS A 25 -18.81 5.18 15.64
C HIS A 25 -17.74 4.50 16.51
N LEU A 26 -17.63 5.05 17.70
CA LEU A 26 -16.92 4.48 18.85
C LEU A 26 -17.44 3.05 19.11
N LEU A 27 -16.55 2.11 19.38
CA LEU A 27 -16.56 1.25 20.58
C LEU A 27 -15.86 -0.09 20.38
N SER A 28 -15.20 -0.47 21.45
CA SER A 28 -14.85 -1.82 21.89
C SER A 28 -13.48 -2.37 21.51
N GLU A 29 -12.62 -2.28 22.50
CA GLU A 29 -11.35 -3.00 22.56
C GLU A 29 -11.59 -4.52 22.57
N LYS A 30 -11.11 -5.19 21.49
CA LYS A 30 -10.73 -6.58 21.55
C LYS A 30 -9.27 -6.67 21.07
N LYS A 31 -8.40 -7.15 21.95
CA LYS A 31 -7.00 -7.44 21.68
C LYS A 31 -6.90 -8.35 20.47
N VAL A 32 -6.36 -7.84 19.39
CA VAL A 32 -5.93 -8.60 18.20
C VAL A 32 -4.43 -8.87 18.35
N PRO A 33 -3.94 -10.11 18.24
CA PRO A 33 -2.55 -10.47 18.53
C PRO A 33 -1.59 -10.26 17.34
N MET A 34 -1.58 -9.15 16.71
CA MET A 34 -0.49 -8.56 15.91
C MET A 34 -0.91 -7.14 15.56
N SER A 35 -0.72 -6.21 16.50
CA SER A 35 -0.99 -4.82 16.17
C SER A 35 0.14 -4.28 15.29
N ILE A 36 -0.16 -3.96 14.05
CA ILE A 36 0.67 -3.01 13.33
C ILE A 36 0.65 -1.68 14.08
N PRO A 37 1.74 -0.91 14.04
CA PRO A 37 1.76 0.40 14.67
C PRO A 37 0.70 1.32 14.06
N VAL A 38 0.09 2.16 14.87
CA VAL A 38 -0.87 3.16 14.42
C VAL A 38 -0.13 4.26 13.68
N LEU A 39 -0.50 4.50 12.42
CA LEU A 39 0.04 5.59 11.60
C LEU A 39 -0.94 6.76 11.62
N GLU A 40 -0.47 7.94 12.01
CA GLU A 40 -1.28 9.15 12.05
C GLU A 40 -0.62 10.25 11.22
N ALA A 41 -1.33 10.77 10.25
CA ALA A 41 -0.99 11.98 9.53
C ALA A 41 -1.71 13.15 10.21
N VAL A 42 -0.97 14.20 10.56
CA VAL A 42 -1.51 15.37 11.26
C VAL A 42 -1.21 16.61 10.44
N SER A 43 -2.27 17.26 9.96
CA SER A 43 -2.24 18.51 9.20
C SER A 43 -1.26 18.48 8.02
N LEU A 44 -1.17 17.34 7.32
CA LEU A 44 -0.23 17.18 6.21
C LEU A 44 -0.54 18.15 5.08
N ALA A 45 0.52 18.76 4.54
CA ALA A 45 0.51 19.53 3.31
C ALA A 45 1.58 19.03 2.34
N CYS A 46 1.28 19.11 1.07
CA CYS A 46 2.19 18.75 -0.01
C CYS A 46 2.14 19.77 -1.12
N GLU A 47 3.28 20.42 -1.37
CA GLU A 47 3.50 21.29 -2.52
C GLU A 47 4.56 20.67 -3.42
N ARG A 48 4.36 20.71 -4.73
CA ARG A 48 5.33 20.27 -5.74
C ARG A 48 5.33 21.22 -6.91
N ASP A 49 6.52 21.60 -7.36
CA ASP A 49 6.74 22.45 -8.52
C ASP A 49 5.93 23.77 -8.44
N GLY A 50 5.88 24.38 -7.24
CA GLY A 50 5.12 25.60 -6.96
C GLY A 50 3.59 25.40 -6.92
N ARG A 51 3.12 24.15 -6.95
CA ARG A 51 1.69 23.82 -6.89
C ARG A 51 1.36 23.12 -5.60
N LEU A 52 0.43 23.68 -4.83
CA LEU A 52 -0.15 23.04 -3.66
C LEU A 52 -1.06 21.88 -4.12
N LEU A 53 -0.74 20.63 -3.71
CA LEU A 53 -1.52 19.45 -4.04
C LEU A 53 -2.63 19.20 -3.02
N PHE A 54 -2.32 19.36 -1.74
CA PHE A 54 -3.27 19.30 -0.62
C PHE A 54 -2.66 19.93 0.63
N GLU A 55 -3.52 20.35 1.55
CA GLU A 55 -3.16 20.88 2.86
C GLU A 55 -4.14 20.41 3.94
N LYS A 56 -3.72 20.48 5.22
CA LYS A 56 -4.57 20.17 6.39
C LYS A 56 -5.20 18.77 6.31
N LEU A 57 -4.45 17.80 5.77
CA LEU A 57 -4.92 16.44 5.65
C LEU A 57 -4.59 15.69 6.94
N ASP A 58 -5.64 15.21 7.61
CA ASP A 58 -5.54 14.32 8.76
C ASP A 58 -5.98 12.91 8.36
N LEU A 59 -5.21 11.90 8.77
CA LEU A 59 -5.53 10.51 8.51
C LEU A 59 -5.03 9.68 9.68
N ARG A 60 -5.80 8.68 10.08
CA ARG A 60 -5.37 7.64 11.02
C ARG A 60 -5.58 6.28 10.40
N LEU A 61 -4.56 5.43 10.52
CA LEU A 61 -4.55 4.06 10.04
C LEU A 61 -4.14 3.13 11.19
N ALA A 62 -4.92 2.10 11.42
CA ALA A 62 -4.68 1.08 12.44
C ALA A 62 -4.86 -0.33 11.86
N ALA A 63 -4.57 -1.35 12.65
CA ALA A 63 -4.81 -2.75 12.28
C ALA A 63 -6.26 -2.97 11.81
N GLY A 64 -6.43 -3.67 10.71
CA GLY A 64 -7.73 -3.94 10.08
C GLY A 64 -8.22 -2.85 9.12
N ASP A 65 -7.56 -1.70 9.05
CA ASP A 65 -8.02 -0.62 8.19
C ASP A 65 -7.60 -0.81 6.73
N MET A 66 -8.51 -0.48 5.81
CA MET A 66 -8.22 -0.32 4.39
C MET A 66 -8.56 1.10 3.94
N VAL A 67 -7.57 1.84 3.48
CA VAL A 67 -7.72 3.23 3.02
C VAL A 67 -7.49 3.31 1.51
N GLN A 68 -8.50 3.75 0.78
CA GLN A 68 -8.41 4.05 -0.64
C GLN A 68 -8.18 5.54 -0.86
N ILE A 69 -7.08 5.90 -1.50
CA ILE A 69 -6.79 7.25 -1.96
C ILE A 69 -7.31 7.38 -3.39
N SER A 70 -8.31 8.23 -3.61
CA SER A 70 -8.91 8.47 -4.92
C SER A 70 -8.80 9.94 -5.32
N GLY A 71 -8.87 10.20 -6.62
CA GLY A 71 -8.80 11.56 -7.17
C GLY A 71 -8.30 11.54 -8.61
N PRO A 72 -8.41 12.66 -9.33
CA PRO A 72 -7.93 12.76 -10.71
C PRO A 72 -6.40 12.61 -10.81
N ASN A 73 -5.90 12.42 -12.03
CA ASN A 73 -4.46 12.41 -12.26
C ASN A 73 -3.85 13.76 -11.85
N GLY A 74 -2.67 13.72 -11.22
CA GLY A 74 -2.00 14.93 -10.73
C GLY A 74 -2.58 15.52 -9.43
N SER A 75 -3.57 14.88 -8.77
CA SER A 75 -4.12 15.35 -7.50
C SER A 75 -3.23 15.07 -6.27
N GLY A 76 -2.10 14.38 -6.45
CA GLY A 76 -1.18 14.09 -5.35
C GLY A 76 -1.35 12.71 -4.69
N LYS A 77 -2.11 11.76 -5.29
CA LYS A 77 -2.31 10.40 -4.74
C LYS A 77 -1.00 9.70 -4.40
N THR A 78 -0.10 9.56 -5.38
CA THR A 78 1.22 8.98 -5.17
C THR A 78 2.07 9.79 -4.19
N SER A 79 1.93 11.13 -4.18
CA SER A 79 2.63 11.98 -3.20
C SER A 79 2.16 11.71 -1.79
N LEU A 80 0.84 11.62 -1.55
CA LEU A 80 0.30 11.28 -0.25
C LEU A 80 0.79 9.90 0.20
N LEU A 81 0.73 8.90 -0.68
CA LEU A 81 1.21 7.56 -0.36
C LEU A 81 2.71 7.55 0.01
N ARG A 82 3.55 8.35 -0.69
CA ARG A 82 4.98 8.51 -0.36
C ARG A 82 5.23 9.25 0.94
N LEU A 83 4.40 10.24 1.28
CA LEU A 83 4.46 10.93 2.58
C LEU A 83 4.17 9.97 3.72
N LEU A 84 3.07 9.21 3.62
CA LEU A 84 2.68 8.21 4.63
C LEU A 84 3.72 7.10 4.79
N SER A 85 4.43 6.73 3.72
CA SER A 85 5.50 5.73 3.76
C SER A 85 6.87 6.26 4.23
N GLY A 86 6.99 7.56 4.50
CA GLY A 86 8.26 8.20 4.85
C GLY A 86 9.26 8.32 3.69
N LEU A 87 8.86 8.00 2.46
CA LEU A 87 9.69 8.15 1.25
C LEU A 87 9.78 9.59 0.76
N MET A 88 8.93 10.47 1.27
CA MET A 88 8.92 11.90 0.96
C MET A 88 8.67 12.70 2.24
N GLN A 89 9.25 13.91 2.33
CA GLN A 89 8.98 14.84 3.43
C GLN A 89 7.76 15.71 3.08
N PRO A 90 6.85 15.98 4.04
CA PRO A 90 5.76 16.91 3.84
C PRO A 90 6.25 18.36 3.79
N THR A 91 5.48 19.23 3.12
CA THR A 91 5.70 20.69 3.14
C THR A 91 5.30 21.27 4.50
N ALA A 92 4.27 20.71 5.14
CA ALA A 92 3.87 21.00 6.52
C ALA A 92 3.14 19.81 7.12
N GLY A 93 3.05 19.78 8.43
CA GLY A 93 2.49 18.66 9.19
C GLY A 93 3.46 17.49 9.32
N ASP A 94 3.02 16.43 9.98
CA ASP A 94 3.85 15.27 10.32
C ASP A 94 3.11 13.95 10.15
N VAL A 95 3.89 12.86 9.97
CA VAL A 95 3.40 11.49 10.03
C VAL A 95 3.94 10.84 11.30
N TRP A 96 3.08 10.47 12.21
CA TRP A 96 3.41 9.85 13.50
C TRP A 96 3.20 8.34 13.43
N LEU A 97 4.02 7.59 14.16
CA LEU A 97 3.92 6.14 14.30
C LEU A 97 3.88 5.79 15.79
N ASP A 98 2.76 5.25 16.28
CA ASP A 98 2.52 4.97 17.70
C ASP A 98 2.88 6.16 18.62
N GLY A 99 2.47 7.37 18.21
CA GLY A 99 2.76 8.60 18.92
C GLY A 99 4.21 9.07 18.85
N LYS A 100 5.08 8.41 18.10
CA LYS A 100 6.47 8.82 17.88
C LYS A 100 6.60 9.75 16.67
N PRO A 101 7.38 10.83 16.74
CA PRO A 101 7.59 11.74 15.61
C PRO A 101 8.46 11.11 14.51
N PRO A 102 8.46 11.67 13.29
CA PRO A 102 9.19 11.14 12.13
C PRO A 102 10.68 10.89 12.37
N SER A 103 11.32 11.73 13.18
CA SER A 103 12.74 11.60 13.51
C SER A 103 13.07 10.32 14.31
N GLN A 104 12.10 9.73 14.99
CA GLN A 104 12.28 8.58 15.87
C GLN A 104 11.76 7.27 15.29
N HIS A 105 10.93 7.29 14.25
CA HIS A 105 10.27 6.06 13.77
C HIS A 105 10.61 5.62 12.35
N ARG A 106 11.48 6.34 11.62
CA ARG A 106 11.77 6.05 10.20
C ARG A 106 12.22 4.60 9.94
N SER A 107 13.12 4.09 10.77
CA SER A 107 13.59 2.70 10.66
C SER A 107 12.54 1.69 11.12
N GLU A 108 11.70 2.05 12.08
CA GLU A 108 10.59 1.23 12.56
C GLU A 108 9.51 1.12 11.49
N LEU A 109 9.09 2.24 10.91
CA LEU A 109 8.13 2.25 9.80
C LEU A 109 8.61 1.38 8.63
N ALA A 110 9.89 1.50 8.24
CA ALA A 110 10.46 0.70 7.15
C ALA A 110 10.38 -0.81 7.41
N ARG A 111 10.48 -1.26 8.66
CA ARG A 111 10.33 -2.69 9.04
C ARG A 111 8.90 -3.18 8.98
N HIS A 112 7.92 -2.32 9.20
CA HIS A 112 6.50 -2.65 9.19
C HIS A 112 5.84 -2.45 7.82
N LEU A 113 6.54 -1.83 6.86
CA LEU A 113 5.98 -1.39 5.59
C LEU A 113 6.39 -2.29 4.42
N LEU A 114 5.42 -2.79 3.68
CA LEU A 114 5.61 -3.30 2.33
C LEU A 114 5.13 -2.25 1.34
N TRP A 115 6.08 -1.75 0.54
CA TRP A 115 5.81 -0.76 -0.50
C TRP A 115 5.82 -1.40 -1.89
N ILE A 116 4.76 -1.18 -2.67
CA ILE A 116 4.70 -1.48 -4.11
C ILE A 116 4.30 -0.19 -4.83
N GLY A 117 5.28 0.46 -5.45
CA GLY A 117 5.07 1.69 -6.22
C GLY A 117 4.49 1.46 -7.60
N HIS A 118 4.31 2.54 -8.36
CA HIS A 118 3.87 2.46 -9.76
C HIS A 118 4.85 1.65 -10.62
N ALA A 119 6.15 1.88 -10.49
CA ALA A 119 7.17 1.00 -11.07
C ALA A 119 7.26 -0.30 -10.26
N ALA A 120 7.32 -1.43 -10.95
CA ALA A 120 7.36 -2.76 -10.34
C ALA A 120 8.60 -2.97 -9.43
N GLY A 121 9.70 -2.24 -9.66
CA GLY A 121 10.95 -2.38 -8.91
C GLY A 121 11.66 -3.73 -9.14
N ILE A 122 11.38 -4.37 -10.26
CA ILE A 122 11.91 -5.67 -10.66
C ILE A 122 13.22 -5.48 -11.41
N LYS A 123 14.22 -6.30 -11.07
CA LYS A 123 15.51 -6.33 -11.74
C LYS A 123 15.40 -7.22 -12.99
N ASP A 124 15.64 -6.63 -14.14
CA ASP A 124 15.44 -7.26 -15.45
C ASP A 124 16.34 -8.47 -15.71
N LEU A 125 17.54 -8.49 -15.15
CA LEU A 125 18.51 -9.59 -15.32
C LEU A 125 18.23 -10.78 -14.40
N LEU A 126 17.43 -10.61 -13.35
CA LEU A 126 17.04 -11.68 -12.43
C LEU A 126 15.74 -12.36 -12.90
N THR A 127 15.57 -13.61 -12.50
CA THR A 127 14.32 -14.36 -12.65
C THR A 127 13.25 -13.83 -11.67
N PRO A 128 11.96 -14.13 -11.83
CA PRO A 128 10.93 -13.89 -10.81
C PRO A 128 11.27 -14.42 -9.43
N VAL A 129 11.76 -15.66 -9.36
CA VAL A 129 12.18 -16.28 -8.09
C VAL A 129 13.30 -15.50 -7.42
N GLU A 130 14.37 -15.19 -8.16
CA GLU A 130 15.51 -14.42 -7.64
C GLU A 130 15.10 -13.01 -7.20
N ASN A 131 14.22 -12.33 -7.97
CA ASN A 131 13.68 -11.04 -7.60
C ASN A 131 12.93 -11.09 -6.26
N LEU A 132 12.05 -12.08 -6.07
CA LEU A 132 11.27 -12.21 -4.84
C LEU A 132 12.16 -12.55 -3.65
N ILE A 133 13.09 -13.48 -3.79
CA ILE A 133 14.06 -13.84 -2.73
C ILE A 133 14.85 -12.58 -2.34
N TRP A 134 15.37 -11.83 -3.33
CA TRP A 134 16.13 -10.61 -3.07
C TRP A 134 15.30 -9.52 -2.37
N LEU A 135 14.06 -9.29 -2.81
CA LEU A 135 13.17 -8.29 -2.22
C LEU A 135 12.74 -8.67 -0.80
N CYS A 136 12.51 -9.96 -0.53
CA CYS A 136 12.14 -10.44 0.80
C CYS A 136 13.32 -10.45 1.77
N ALA A 137 14.55 -10.66 1.28
CA ALA A 137 15.77 -10.67 2.10
C ALA A 137 16.01 -9.35 2.86
N LEU A 138 15.35 -8.26 2.46
CA LEU A 138 15.36 -6.98 3.19
C LEU A 138 14.65 -7.07 4.55
N HIS A 139 13.76 -8.04 4.73
CA HIS A 139 12.96 -8.22 5.94
C HIS A 139 13.21 -9.58 6.61
N HIS A 140 13.30 -10.65 5.84
CA HIS A 140 13.47 -12.03 6.31
C HIS A 140 13.87 -12.96 5.16
N SER A 141 14.35 -14.17 5.51
CA SER A 141 14.56 -15.23 4.52
C SER A 141 13.23 -15.88 4.14
N VAL A 142 13.07 -16.21 2.87
CA VAL A 142 11.90 -16.92 2.34
C VAL A 142 12.33 -18.20 1.67
N GLU A 143 11.63 -19.30 1.95
CA GLU A 143 11.85 -20.59 1.29
C GLU A 143 11.42 -20.55 -0.18
N SER A 144 12.18 -21.18 -1.06
CA SER A 144 11.89 -21.23 -2.49
C SER A 144 10.49 -21.77 -2.79
N GLY A 145 10.02 -22.78 -2.04
CA GLY A 145 8.67 -23.33 -2.21
C GLY A 145 7.55 -22.30 -2.02
N ALA A 146 7.68 -21.41 -1.02
CA ALA A 146 6.71 -20.33 -0.80
C ALA A 146 6.74 -19.32 -1.94
N VAL A 147 7.93 -19.03 -2.49
CA VAL A 147 8.08 -18.11 -3.64
C VAL A 147 7.37 -18.67 -4.89
N TRP A 148 7.52 -19.96 -5.18
CA TRP A 148 6.83 -20.63 -6.28
C TRP A 148 5.31 -20.57 -6.12
N GLN A 149 4.80 -20.81 -4.92
CA GLN A 149 3.36 -20.68 -4.63
C GLN A 149 2.85 -19.26 -4.82
N ALA A 150 3.60 -18.25 -4.35
CA ALA A 150 3.25 -16.84 -4.51
C ALA A 150 3.20 -16.43 -5.99
N LEU A 151 4.16 -16.89 -6.82
CA LEU A 151 4.13 -16.68 -8.27
C LEU A 151 2.93 -17.38 -8.92
N GLY A 152 2.59 -18.56 -8.48
CA GLY A 152 1.38 -19.26 -8.92
C GLY A 152 0.10 -18.51 -8.59
N SER A 153 0.03 -17.85 -7.42
CA SER A 153 -1.13 -17.04 -6.98
C SER A 153 -1.38 -15.81 -7.84
N VAL A 154 -0.35 -15.29 -8.52
CA VAL A 154 -0.48 -14.16 -9.45
C VAL A 154 -0.49 -14.58 -10.92
N GLY A 155 -0.67 -15.88 -11.21
CA GLY A 155 -0.77 -16.40 -12.57
C GLY A 155 0.55 -16.39 -13.35
N LEU A 156 1.68 -16.65 -12.67
CA LEU A 156 3.02 -16.71 -13.28
C LEU A 156 3.63 -18.12 -13.23
N ARG A 157 2.80 -19.16 -13.18
CA ARG A 157 3.28 -20.54 -13.32
C ARG A 157 3.94 -20.76 -14.68
N GLY A 158 5.15 -21.35 -14.68
CA GLY A 158 5.96 -21.57 -15.86
C GLY A 158 6.85 -20.39 -16.27
N PHE A 159 6.84 -19.31 -15.49
CA PHE A 159 7.69 -18.13 -15.71
C PHE A 159 8.72 -17.93 -14.58
N GLU A 160 8.80 -18.85 -13.64
CA GLU A 160 9.55 -18.71 -12.38
C GLU A 160 11.05 -18.47 -12.63
N ASP A 161 11.61 -19.19 -13.59
CA ASP A 161 13.06 -19.25 -13.87
C ASP A 161 13.47 -18.53 -15.15
N VAL A 162 12.56 -17.78 -15.79
CA VAL A 162 12.91 -16.99 -16.99
C VAL A 162 13.39 -15.59 -16.59
N PRO A 163 14.42 -15.02 -17.26
CA PRO A 163 14.86 -13.66 -16.94
C PRO A 163 13.75 -12.63 -17.15
N CYS A 164 13.60 -11.71 -16.18
CA CYS A 164 12.50 -10.75 -16.18
C CYS A 164 12.50 -9.78 -17.38
N HIS A 165 13.63 -9.58 -18.09
CA HIS A 165 13.64 -8.77 -19.31
C HIS A 165 12.77 -9.35 -20.43
N THR A 166 12.50 -10.68 -20.40
CA THR A 166 11.63 -11.36 -21.38
C THR A 166 10.14 -11.20 -21.04
N LEU A 167 9.82 -10.78 -19.83
CA LEU A 167 8.46 -10.63 -19.34
C LEU A 167 7.84 -9.31 -19.83
N SER A 168 6.53 -9.34 -20.14
CA SER A 168 5.75 -8.14 -20.38
C SER A 168 5.69 -7.24 -19.13
N ALA A 169 5.36 -5.96 -19.32
CA ALA A 169 5.18 -5.02 -18.20
C ALA A 169 4.13 -5.53 -17.18
N GLY A 170 3.04 -6.14 -17.67
CA GLY A 170 2.01 -6.74 -16.80
C GLY A 170 2.52 -7.95 -16.01
N GLN A 171 3.35 -8.80 -16.61
CA GLN A 171 3.98 -9.92 -15.92
C GLN A 171 4.95 -9.42 -14.85
N LYS A 172 5.81 -8.43 -15.14
CA LYS A 172 6.68 -7.79 -14.15
C LYS A 172 5.89 -7.18 -13.00
N ARG A 173 4.74 -6.55 -13.30
CA ARG A 173 3.83 -6.04 -12.27
C ARG A 173 3.31 -7.15 -11.37
N ARG A 174 2.93 -8.30 -11.93
CA ARG A 174 2.49 -9.48 -11.18
C ARG A 174 3.62 -10.08 -10.33
N VAL A 175 4.86 -10.08 -10.81
CA VAL A 175 6.03 -10.47 -9.96
C VAL A 175 6.11 -9.56 -8.72
N ALA A 176 5.97 -8.25 -8.87
CA ALA A 176 5.97 -7.34 -7.72
C ALA A 176 4.81 -7.61 -6.76
N LEU A 177 3.61 -7.90 -7.28
CA LEU A 177 2.42 -8.22 -6.47
C LEU A 177 2.52 -9.58 -5.77
N ALA A 178 3.30 -10.53 -6.29
CA ALA A 178 3.53 -11.84 -5.64
C ALA A 178 4.11 -11.69 -4.22
N ARG A 179 4.78 -10.57 -3.92
CA ARG A 179 5.27 -10.25 -2.56
C ARG A 179 4.15 -10.19 -1.51
N LEU A 180 2.93 -9.84 -1.91
CA LEU A 180 1.77 -9.80 -1.01
C LEU A 180 1.36 -11.19 -0.50
N TYR A 181 1.75 -12.25 -1.21
CA TYR A 181 1.46 -13.64 -0.86
C TYR A 181 2.59 -14.32 -0.09
N LEU A 182 3.64 -13.58 0.26
CA LEU A 182 4.76 -14.05 1.06
C LEU A 182 4.66 -13.49 2.50
N PRO A 183 5.21 -14.19 3.49
CA PRO A 183 5.36 -13.61 4.83
C PRO A 183 6.03 -12.24 4.74
N GLY A 184 5.61 -11.27 5.55
CA GLY A 184 6.19 -9.94 5.47
C GLY A 184 5.51 -8.91 6.37
N PRO A 185 5.83 -7.63 6.14
CA PRO A 185 5.26 -6.53 6.90
C PRO A 185 3.74 -6.46 6.82
N GLY A 186 3.10 -6.09 7.93
CA GLY A 186 1.63 -6.00 8.03
C GLY A 186 1.01 -4.72 7.45
N LEU A 187 1.80 -3.67 7.23
CA LEU A 187 1.33 -2.42 6.62
C LEU A 187 1.66 -2.41 5.12
N TRP A 188 0.65 -2.43 4.27
CA TRP A 188 0.84 -2.41 2.82
C TRP A 188 0.48 -1.07 2.22
N MET A 189 1.40 -0.49 1.44
CA MET A 189 1.18 0.75 0.68
C MET A 189 1.37 0.47 -0.82
N LEU A 190 0.27 0.57 -1.58
CA LEU A 190 0.17 0.08 -2.95
C LEU A 190 -0.24 1.21 -3.90
N ASP A 191 0.61 1.52 -4.87
CA ASP A 191 0.34 2.55 -5.87
C ASP A 191 -0.21 1.91 -7.15
N GLU A 192 -1.52 2.07 -7.41
CA GLU A 192 -2.27 1.51 -8.54
C GLU A 192 -2.08 -0.03 -8.70
N PRO A 193 -2.38 -0.85 -7.66
CA PRO A 193 -2.07 -2.28 -7.68
C PRO A 193 -2.85 -3.07 -8.73
N PHE A 194 -4.01 -2.58 -9.16
CA PHE A 194 -4.89 -3.28 -10.10
C PHE A 194 -4.52 -3.06 -11.58
N THR A 195 -3.59 -2.16 -11.85
CA THR A 195 -3.12 -1.90 -13.22
C THR A 195 -2.51 -3.16 -13.84
N ALA A 196 -2.91 -3.47 -15.06
CA ALA A 196 -2.47 -4.63 -15.84
C ALA A 196 -2.91 -6.00 -15.27
N LEU A 197 -3.94 -6.03 -14.44
CA LEU A 197 -4.65 -7.25 -14.05
C LEU A 197 -5.93 -7.40 -14.88
N ASP A 198 -6.26 -8.65 -15.21
CA ASP A 198 -7.57 -9.00 -15.74
C ASP A 198 -8.66 -9.02 -14.63
N LYS A 199 -9.91 -9.21 -15.01
CA LYS A 199 -11.03 -9.21 -14.06
C LYS A 199 -10.88 -10.24 -12.95
N GLN A 200 -10.32 -11.41 -13.24
CA GLN A 200 -10.10 -12.46 -12.26
C GLN A 200 -8.98 -12.08 -11.29
N GLY A 201 -7.86 -11.55 -11.81
CA GLY A 201 -6.75 -11.07 -11.01
C GLY A 201 -7.14 -9.91 -10.09
N VAL A 202 -8.00 -8.99 -10.58
CA VAL A 202 -8.57 -7.92 -9.74
C VAL A 202 -9.36 -8.50 -8.58
N ALA A 203 -10.31 -9.42 -8.86
CA ALA A 203 -11.15 -10.01 -7.81
C ALA A 203 -10.33 -10.83 -6.79
N GLN A 204 -9.31 -11.54 -7.23
CA GLN A 204 -8.38 -12.28 -6.36
C GLN A 204 -7.58 -11.33 -5.47
N LEU A 205 -7.03 -10.25 -6.04
CA LEU A 205 -6.27 -9.28 -5.26
C LEU A 205 -7.17 -8.55 -4.26
N GLU A 206 -8.39 -8.14 -4.64
CA GLU A 206 -9.35 -7.53 -3.70
C GLU A 206 -9.64 -8.44 -2.51
N ALA A 207 -9.89 -9.73 -2.77
CA ALA A 207 -10.12 -10.71 -1.71
C ALA A 207 -8.90 -10.81 -0.79
N HIS A 208 -7.69 -10.91 -1.36
CA HIS A 208 -6.45 -11.03 -0.60
C HIS A 208 -6.16 -9.78 0.26
N LEU A 209 -6.46 -8.57 -0.25
CA LEU A 209 -6.33 -7.33 0.53
C LEU A 209 -7.33 -7.30 1.70
N ALA A 210 -8.57 -7.75 1.48
CA ALA A 210 -9.57 -7.84 2.54
C ALA A 210 -9.15 -8.85 3.61
N ASP A 211 -8.75 -10.05 3.21
CA ASP A 211 -8.26 -11.10 4.12
C ASP A 211 -7.06 -10.63 4.95
N HIS A 212 -6.14 -9.86 4.33
CA HIS A 212 -5.01 -9.28 5.04
C HIS A 212 -5.45 -8.32 6.16
N CYS A 213 -6.41 -7.44 5.89
CA CYS A 213 -6.96 -6.54 6.89
C CYS A 213 -7.72 -7.32 7.99
N GLU A 214 -8.50 -8.33 7.64
CA GLU A 214 -9.22 -9.18 8.59
C GLU A 214 -8.27 -9.93 9.53
N ASN A 215 -7.07 -10.26 9.07
CA ASN A 215 -6.01 -10.88 9.87
C ASN A 215 -5.12 -9.87 10.63
N GLY A 216 -5.53 -8.60 10.73
CA GLY A 216 -4.86 -7.59 11.54
C GLY A 216 -3.79 -6.77 10.80
N GLY A 217 -3.64 -6.96 9.50
CA GLY A 217 -2.85 -6.07 8.65
C GLY A 217 -3.56 -4.75 8.38
N ALA A 218 -2.93 -3.83 7.64
CA ALA A 218 -3.58 -2.64 7.10
C ALA A 218 -3.10 -2.33 5.69
N VAL A 219 -3.97 -1.70 4.91
CA VAL A 219 -3.71 -1.37 3.51
C VAL A 219 -4.01 0.09 3.23
N VAL A 220 -3.07 0.78 2.59
CA VAL A 220 -3.31 2.07 1.93
C VAL A 220 -3.05 1.89 0.44
N LEU A 221 -4.01 2.21 -0.39
CA LEU A 221 -3.82 2.07 -1.84
C LEU A 221 -4.35 3.26 -2.62
N THR A 222 -3.67 3.55 -3.74
CA THR A 222 -4.22 4.44 -4.76
C THR A 222 -4.87 3.58 -5.84
N THR A 223 -6.02 3.97 -6.33
CA THR A 223 -6.63 3.31 -7.49
C THR A 223 -7.74 4.15 -8.11
N HIS A 224 -7.94 3.97 -9.41
CA HIS A 224 -9.12 4.42 -10.13
C HIS A 224 -10.24 3.36 -10.15
N HIS A 225 -9.90 2.14 -9.71
CA HIS A 225 -10.86 1.04 -9.62
C HIS A 225 -11.78 1.21 -8.40
N THR A 226 -13.06 0.91 -8.57
CA THR A 226 -14.01 0.86 -7.46
C THR A 226 -13.95 -0.51 -6.80
N LEU A 227 -13.47 -0.56 -5.56
CA LEU A 227 -13.37 -1.80 -4.81
C LEU A 227 -14.74 -2.40 -4.57
N SER A 228 -14.94 -3.64 -4.98
CA SER A 228 -16.18 -4.41 -4.79
C SER A 228 -16.22 -5.15 -3.45
N ARG A 229 -15.06 -5.56 -2.92
CA ARG A 229 -14.91 -6.18 -1.60
C ARG A 229 -14.33 -5.22 -0.59
N THR A 230 -14.85 -5.30 0.63
CA THR A 230 -14.36 -4.60 1.81
C THR A 230 -14.15 -5.61 2.92
N PRO A 231 -13.21 -5.38 3.85
CA PRO A 231 -13.12 -6.18 5.06
C PRO A 231 -14.50 -6.29 5.72
N ALA A 232 -14.84 -7.48 6.17
CA ALA A 232 -16.10 -7.69 6.91
C ALA A 232 -16.05 -6.87 8.20
N GLY A 233 -17.07 -6.05 8.40
CA GLY A 233 -17.20 -5.14 9.55
C GLY A 233 -17.72 -5.84 10.81
#